data_59b9f4fe67e8fa909017fac4d52c5225
#
_entry.id   59b9f4fe67e8fa909017fac4d52c5225
#
_cell.length_a   1.000
_cell.length_b   1.000
_cell.length_c   1.000
_cell.angle_alpha   90.00
_cell.angle_beta   90.00
_cell.angle_gamma   90.00
#
_symmetry.space_group_name_H-M   'P 1'
#
loop_
_entity.id
_entity.type
_entity.pdbx_description
1 polymer ?
#
loop_
_entity_poly.entity_id
_entity_poly.type
_entity_poly.pdbx_seq_one_letter_code
_entity_poly.pdbx_strand_id
1 'polypeptide(L)'
;ALRCIDRLEQIDGGELTVCGHPLHGTDVDLRALRQDVGIVFQSYNLFPHLTVAQNVMLAPQLVRKKTKAEARDIVDAMLAKVGLAEKRDSYPEQLSGGQQQRVAIARSLAMQPKLMLFDEVTSALDPKLTIEVLRVMEALAEEGMTMVLVTHEMSFARNVADLIIYMRDGRVHEMGGPEILSNASTAELADFVSHD
;
A
#
# COMPACT_ATOMS: atom_id res chain seq x y z
N ALA A 1 -10.36 1.34 -9.88
CA ALA A 1 -10.66 2.37 -8.85
C ALA A 1 -9.37 2.84 -8.16
N LEU A 2 -8.54 1.93 -7.58
CA LEU A 2 -7.36 2.31 -6.80
C LEU A 2 -6.36 3.19 -7.59
N ARG A 3 -6.09 2.86 -8.85
CA ARG A 3 -5.19 3.63 -9.74
C ARG A 3 -5.71 5.02 -10.11
N CYS A 4 -6.99 5.32 -9.89
CA CYS A 4 -7.51 6.67 -10.03
C CYS A 4 -7.16 7.56 -8.83
N ILE A 5 -6.97 6.96 -7.64
CA ILE A 5 -6.67 7.67 -6.39
C ILE A 5 -5.27 8.33 -6.44
N ASP A 6 -4.28 7.69 -7.07
CA ASP A 6 -2.93 8.26 -7.26
C ASP A 6 -2.73 8.88 -8.66
N ARG A 7 -3.82 8.97 -9.43
CA ARG A 7 -3.85 9.56 -10.77
C ARG A 7 -2.96 8.83 -11.78
N LEU A 8 -2.72 7.53 -11.62
CA LEU A 8 -2.15 6.67 -12.68
C LEU A 8 -3.16 6.45 -13.81
N GLU A 9 -4.46 6.44 -13.46
CA GLU A 9 -5.56 6.44 -14.42
C GLU A 9 -6.48 7.63 -14.15
N GLN A 10 -7.13 8.13 -15.20
CA GLN A 10 -8.09 9.21 -15.07
C GLN A 10 -9.49 8.63 -14.82
N ILE A 11 -10.33 9.38 -14.10
CA ILE A 11 -11.75 9.11 -14.03
C ILE A 11 -12.44 9.62 -15.29
N ASP A 12 -13.42 8.88 -15.81
CA ASP A 12 -14.19 9.27 -17.01
C ASP A 12 -15.25 10.34 -16.68
N GLY A 13 -15.64 10.46 -15.41
CA GLY A 13 -16.63 11.42 -14.95
C GLY A 13 -16.77 11.40 -13.43
N GLY A 14 -17.55 12.37 -12.92
CA GLY A 14 -17.73 12.58 -11.49
C GLY A 14 -16.61 13.42 -10.86
N GLU A 15 -16.60 13.47 -9.53
CA GLU A 15 -15.63 14.21 -8.75
C GLU A 15 -14.87 13.26 -7.82
N LEU A 16 -13.56 13.42 -7.75
CA LEU A 16 -12.68 12.68 -6.85
C LEU A 16 -11.75 13.67 -6.16
N THR A 17 -11.72 13.63 -4.84
CA THR A 17 -10.77 14.41 -4.02
C THR A 17 -10.03 13.46 -3.09
N VAL A 18 -8.70 13.54 -3.07
CA VAL A 18 -7.83 12.67 -2.26
C VAL A 18 -6.87 13.52 -1.46
N CYS A 19 -6.83 13.37 -0.15
CA CYS A 19 -6.01 14.18 0.77
C CYS A 19 -6.15 15.69 0.55
N GLY A 20 -7.33 16.16 0.13
CA GLY A 20 -7.59 17.56 -0.21
C GLY A 20 -7.17 17.98 -1.63
N HIS A 21 -6.62 17.07 -2.44
CA HIS A 21 -6.29 17.32 -3.84
C HIS A 21 -7.48 16.93 -4.73
N PRO A 22 -8.10 17.85 -5.48
CA PRO A 22 -9.12 17.52 -6.47
C PRO A 22 -8.45 16.83 -7.66
N LEU A 23 -8.91 15.62 -8.01
CA LEU A 23 -8.35 14.80 -9.10
C LEU A 23 -9.18 14.83 -10.39
N HIS A 24 -10.28 15.56 -10.41
CA HIS A 24 -11.08 15.85 -11.61
C HIS A 24 -10.48 17.06 -12.34
N GLY A 25 -10.54 17.04 -13.66
CA GLY A 25 -9.98 18.10 -14.49
C GLY A 25 -8.54 17.84 -14.97
N THR A 26 -7.97 18.82 -15.63
CA THR A 26 -6.66 18.73 -16.33
C THR A 26 -5.49 19.29 -15.52
N ASP A 27 -5.75 20.18 -14.56
CA ASP A 27 -4.73 20.89 -13.80
C ASP A 27 -4.60 20.30 -12.38
N VAL A 28 -4.07 19.07 -12.30
CA VAL A 28 -3.86 18.37 -11.04
C VAL A 28 -2.38 18.44 -10.68
N ASP A 29 -2.05 18.96 -9.49
CA ASP A 29 -0.69 18.94 -8.97
C ASP A 29 -0.30 17.51 -8.53
N LEU A 30 0.15 16.72 -9.51
CA LEU A 30 0.59 15.34 -9.28
C LEU A 30 1.78 15.24 -8.32
N ARG A 31 2.61 16.31 -8.24
CA ARG A 31 3.76 16.29 -7.35
C ARG A 31 3.32 16.41 -5.89
N ALA A 32 2.39 17.30 -5.60
CA ALA A 32 1.81 17.43 -4.26
C ALA A 32 1.04 16.18 -3.88
N LEU A 33 0.18 15.66 -4.77
CA LEU A 33 -0.56 14.41 -4.55
C LEU A 33 0.37 13.25 -4.17
N ARG A 34 1.43 13.00 -4.94
CA ARG A 34 2.37 11.90 -4.72
C ARG A 34 3.30 12.07 -3.52
N GLN A 35 3.28 13.21 -2.85
CA GLN A 35 3.90 13.38 -1.54
C GLN A 35 2.97 12.94 -0.40
N ASP A 36 1.66 13.07 -0.60
CA ASP A 36 0.64 12.75 0.39
C ASP A 36 0.08 11.31 0.23
N VAL A 37 0.21 10.73 -0.96
CA VAL A 37 -0.28 9.38 -1.27
C VAL A 37 0.88 8.47 -1.62
N GLY A 38 1.06 7.42 -0.82
CA GLY A 38 1.97 6.32 -1.10
C GLY A 38 1.25 5.17 -1.80
N ILE A 39 1.93 4.47 -2.70
CA ILE A 39 1.38 3.27 -3.35
C ILE A 39 2.39 2.13 -3.32
N VAL A 40 1.87 0.93 -3.08
CA VAL A 40 2.60 -0.33 -3.12
C VAL A 40 1.88 -1.27 -4.08
N PHE A 41 2.60 -1.78 -5.06
CA PHE A 41 2.06 -2.66 -6.09
C PHE A 41 2.34 -4.14 -5.78
N GLN A 42 1.63 -5.04 -6.42
CA GLN A 42 1.89 -6.48 -6.45
C GLN A 42 3.33 -6.78 -6.90
N SER A 43 3.81 -6.13 -7.95
CA SER A 43 5.22 -6.16 -8.35
C SER A 43 5.99 -5.16 -7.50
N TYR A 44 6.98 -5.59 -6.79
CA TYR A 44 7.75 -4.81 -5.80
C TYR A 44 8.35 -3.50 -6.37
N ASN A 45 8.64 -3.47 -7.66
CA ASN A 45 9.17 -2.32 -8.40
C ASN A 45 10.41 -1.68 -7.74
N LEU A 46 11.25 -2.51 -7.11
CA LEU A 46 12.52 -2.05 -6.57
C LEU A 46 13.52 -1.80 -7.71
N PHE A 47 14.38 -0.83 -7.53
CA PHE A 47 15.49 -0.57 -8.42
C PHE A 47 16.57 -1.63 -8.19
N PRO A 48 16.81 -2.55 -9.15
CA PRO A 48 17.67 -3.73 -8.92
C PRO A 48 19.15 -3.36 -8.73
N HIS A 49 19.58 -2.24 -9.26
CA HIS A 49 20.97 -1.72 -9.16
C HIS A 49 21.22 -0.88 -7.90
N LEU A 50 20.22 -0.70 -7.05
CA LEU A 50 20.31 0.02 -5.78
C LEU A 50 20.17 -0.95 -4.61
N THR A 51 20.89 -0.69 -3.53
CA THR A 51 20.69 -1.42 -2.28
C THR A 51 19.31 -1.11 -1.67
N VAL A 52 18.89 -1.87 -0.66
CA VAL A 52 17.69 -1.63 0.11
C VAL A 52 17.67 -0.20 0.66
N ALA A 53 18.75 0.22 1.33
CA ALA A 53 18.86 1.58 1.85
C ALA A 53 18.74 2.64 0.76
N GLN A 54 19.37 2.44 -0.39
CA GLN A 54 19.30 3.37 -1.52
C GLN A 54 17.90 3.44 -2.13
N ASN A 55 17.20 2.31 -2.24
CA ASN A 55 15.80 2.27 -2.68
C ASN A 55 14.90 3.11 -1.78
N VAL A 56 15.03 2.99 -0.46
CA VAL A 56 14.22 3.73 0.52
C VAL A 56 14.60 5.20 0.58
N MET A 57 15.89 5.52 0.47
CA MET A 57 16.45 6.87 0.60
C MET A 57 16.13 7.78 -0.59
N LEU A 58 15.91 7.22 -1.77
CA LEU A 58 15.87 7.95 -3.04
C LEU A 58 14.83 9.08 -3.05
N ALA A 59 13.59 8.78 -2.71
CA ALA A 59 12.51 9.75 -2.74
C ALA A 59 12.65 10.85 -1.66
N PRO A 60 12.98 10.56 -0.40
CA PRO A 60 13.31 11.58 0.60
C PRO A 60 14.38 12.59 0.14
N GLN A 61 15.45 12.13 -0.52
CA GLN A 61 16.50 13.02 -1.00
C GLN A 61 16.06 13.83 -2.22
N LEU A 62 15.47 13.20 -3.24
CA LEU A 62 15.15 13.86 -4.50
C LEU A 62 13.93 14.77 -4.39
N VAL A 63 12.89 14.35 -3.69
CA VAL A 63 11.60 15.04 -3.65
C VAL A 63 11.50 15.96 -2.44
N ARG A 64 11.82 15.46 -1.24
CA ARG A 64 11.76 16.23 0.01
C ARG A 64 13.05 17.00 0.33
N LYS A 65 14.08 16.88 -0.54
CA LYS A 65 15.35 17.58 -0.40
C LYS A 65 16.05 17.32 0.95
N LYS A 66 15.83 16.16 1.54
CA LYS A 66 16.47 15.74 2.78
C LYS A 66 17.97 15.60 2.58
N THR A 67 18.73 16.01 3.56
CA THR A 67 20.18 15.78 3.60
C THR A 67 20.48 14.28 3.67
N LYS A 68 21.71 13.88 3.35
CA LYS A 68 22.12 12.49 3.41
C LYS A 68 22.02 11.90 4.83
N ALA A 69 22.24 12.71 5.86
CA ALA A 69 22.12 12.31 7.26
C ALA A 69 20.64 12.05 7.61
N GLU A 70 19.76 13.05 7.40
CA GLU A 70 18.31 12.89 7.64
C GLU A 70 17.71 11.70 6.87
N ALA A 71 18.12 11.50 5.61
CA ALA A 71 17.64 10.39 4.81
C ALA A 71 18.10 9.04 5.35
N ARG A 72 19.31 8.96 5.97
CA ARG A 72 19.77 7.75 6.66
C ARG A 72 18.91 7.42 7.88
N ASP A 73 18.62 8.42 8.69
CA ASP A 73 17.77 8.25 9.88
C ASP A 73 16.37 7.77 9.49
N ILE A 74 15.81 8.30 8.40
CA ILE A 74 14.53 7.84 7.83
C ILE A 74 14.64 6.39 7.39
N VAL A 75 15.70 6.01 6.67
CA VAL A 75 15.92 4.63 6.22
C VAL A 75 15.98 3.68 7.40
N ASP A 76 16.76 4.01 8.43
CA ASP A 76 16.94 3.15 9.61
C ASP A 76 15.62 2.94 10.34
N ALA A 77 14.85 4.01 10.52
CA ALA A 77 13.51 3.93 11.11
C ALA A 77 12.54 3.08 10.27
N MET A 78 12.52 3.27 8.95
CA MET A 78 11.60 2.53 8.07
C MET A 78 11.98 1.05 7.95
N LEU A 79 13.27 0.73 7.87
CA LEU A 79 13.74 -0.66 7.83
C LEU A 79 13.49 -1.39 9.17
N ALA A 80 13.65 -0.71 10.30
CA ALA A 80 13.27 -1.26 11.60
C ALA A 80 11.77 -1.55 11.67
N LYS A 81 10.92 -0.62 11.18
CA LYS A 81 9.46 -0.77 11.14
C LYS A 81 9.00 -1.99 10.35
N VAL A 82 9.65 -2.32 9.24
CA VAL A 82 9.32 -3.49 8.41
C VAL A 82 10.15 -4.74 8.77
N GLY A 83 10.96 -4.71 9.84
CA GLY A 83 11.77 -5.83 10.32
C GLY A 83 12.89 -6.25 9.37
N LEU A 84 13.56 -5.29 8.72
CA LEU A 84 14.62 -5.53 7.74
C LEU A 84 15.88 -4.68 7.97
N ALA A 85 16.14 -4.27 9.21
CA ALA A 85 17.31 -3.44 9.55
C ALA A 85 18.63 -4.09 9.09
N GLU A 86 18.78 -5.41 9.22
CA GLU A 86 19.95 -6.18 8.84
C GLU A 86 20.13 -6.32 7.32
N LYS A 87 19.10 -6.02 6.51
CA LYS A 87 19.12 -6.10 5.04
C LYS A 87 19.47 -4.78 4.36
N ARG A 88 19.86 -3.76 5.13
CA ARG A 88 20.13 -2.40 4.67
C ARG A 88 21.00 -2.33 3.40
N ASP A 89 22.08 -3.09 3.37
CA ASP A 89 23.08 -3.05 2.32
C ASP A 89 22.92 -4.17 1.27
N SER A 90 21.88 -4.99 1.41
CA SER A 90 21.52 -6.04 0.45
C SER A 90 20.93 -5.43 -0.83
N TYR A 91 21.08 -6.14 -1.95
CA TYR A 91 20.40 -5.82 -3.21
C TYR A 91 19.07 -6.59 -3.31
N PRO A 92 18.11 -6.12 -4.12
CA PRO A 92 16.79 -6.78 -4.28
C PRO A 92 16.90 -8.27 -4.64
N GLU A 93 17.83 -8.68 -5.48
CA GLU A 93 18.05 -10.08 -5.88
C GLU A 93 18.46 -11.01 -4.74
N GLN A 94 18.95 -10.44 -3.62
CA GLN A 94 19.36 -11.17 -2.42
C GLN A 94 18.22 -11.34 -1.41
N LEU A 95 17.02 -10.87 -1.75
CA LEU A 95 15.86 -10.85 -0.87
C LEU A 95 14.78 -11.83 -1.35
N SER A 96 14.08 -12.46 -0.40
CA SER A 96 12.83 -13.17 -0.71
C SER A 96 11.76 -12.23 -1.22
N GLY A 97 10.71 -12.74 -1.88
CA GLY A 97 9.58 -11.93 -2.36
C GLY A 97 8.93 -11.12 -1.23
N GLY A 98 8.67 -11.73 -0.07
CA GLY A 98 8.12 -11.02 1.09
C GLY A 98 9.06 -9.95 1.66
N GLN A 99 10.37 -10.17 1.61
CA GLN A 99 11.35 -9.14 1.98
C GLN A 99 11.34 -7.99 0.97
N GLN A 100 11.29 -8.26 -0.33
CA GLN A 100 11.18 -7.23 -1.37
C GLN A 100 9.91 -6.41 -1.21
N GLN A 101 8.76 -7.05 -0.89
CA GLN A 101 7.51 -6.37 -0.65
C GLN A 101 7.60 -5.45 0.58
N ARG A 102 8.20 -5.92 1.68
CA ARG A 102 8.41 -5.10 2.87
C ARG A 102 9.36 -3.92 2.61
N VAL A 103 10.35 -4.06 1.75
CA VAL A 103 11.19 -2.93 1.29
C VAL A 103 10.36 -1.93 0.46
N ALA A 104 9.45 -2.41 -0.42
CA ALA A 104 8.56 -1.53 -1.18
C ALA A 104 7.62 -0.73 -0.25
N ILE A 105 7.11 -1.36 0.82
CA ILE A 105 6.35 -0.67 1.87
C ILE A 105 7.22 0.38 2.57
N ALA A 106 8.42 0.02 3.03
CA ALA A 106 9.36 0.95 3.68
C ALA A 106 9.71 2.15 2.79
N ARG A 107 9.93 1.92 1.48
CA ARG A 107 10.18 2.97 0.50
C ARG A 107 9.01 3.95 0.38
N SER A 108 7.78 3.44 0.37
CA SER A 108 6.59 4.27 0.32
C SER A 108 6.41 5.07 1.61
N LEU A 109 6.56 4.43 2.77
CA LEU A 109 6.49 5.06 4.10
C LEU A 109 7.54 6.14 4.33
N ALA A 110 8.73 6.03 3.70
CA ALA A 110 9.81 7.00 3.83
C ALA A 110 9.42 8.41 3.35
N MET A 111 8.37 8.51 2.54
CA MET A 111 7.77 9.79 2.14
C MET A 111 6.79 10.35 3.18
N GLN A 112 6.51 9.63 4.28
CA GLN A 112 5.54 10.02 5.31
C GLN A 112 4.19 10.42 4.68
N PRO A 113 3.55 9.52 3.90
CA PRO A 113 2.30 9.81 3.24
C PRO A 113 1.14 9.92 4.24
N LYS A 114 0.07 10.63 3.86
CA LYS A 114 -1.19 10.69 4.60
C LYS A 114 -2.09 9.49 4.31
N LEU A 115 -1.91 8.88 3.13
CA LEU A 115 -2.70 7.74 2.64
C LEU A 115 -1.77 6.73 1.99
N MET A 116 -1.93 5.46 2.32
CA MET A 116 -1.25 4.34 1.67
C MET A 116 -2.23 3.52 0.83
N LEU A 117 -1.86 3.24 -0.40
CA LEU A 117 -2.59 2.39 -1.32
C LEU A 117 -1.85 1.06 -1.49
N PHE A 118 -2.57 -0.05 -1.38
CA PHE A 118 -2.02 -1.40 -1.56
C PHE A 118 -2.81 -2.14 -2.64
N ASP A 119 -2.14 -2.49 -3.74
CA ASP A 119 -2.74 -3.17 -4.90
C ASP A 119 -2.31 -4.63 -4.92
N GLU A 120 -3.10 -5.52 -4.30
CA GLU A 120 -2.88 -6.97 -4.24
C GLU A 120 -1.47 -7.38 -3.82
N VAL A 121 -0.93 -6.75 -2.79
CA VAL A 121 0.49 -6.85 -2.40
C VAL A 121 0.94 -8.24 -1.93
N THR A 122 0.02 -9.16 -1.68
CA THR A 122 0.30 -10.54 -1.23
C THR A 122 0.09 -11.60 -2.31
N SER A 123 -0.60 -11.29 -3.42
CA SER A 123 -1.05 -12.28 -4.40
C SER A 123 0.08 -13.03 -5.14
N ALA A 124 1.31 -12.49 -5.14
CA ALA A 124 2.49 -13.14 -5.73
C ALA A 124 3.38 -13.87 -4.70
N LEU A 125 2.93 -13.97 -3.44
CA LEU A 125 3.70 -14.52 -2.33
C LEU A 125 3.19 -15.91 -1.94
N ASP A 126 4.08 -16.74 -1.41
CA ASP A 126 3.66 -17.96 -0.72
C ASP A 126 3.01 -17.63 0.64
N PRO A 127 2.22 -18.53 1.23
CA PRO A 127 1.46 -18.25 2.46
C PRO A 127 2.32 -17.80 3.64
N LYS A 128 3.56 -18.28 3.76
CA LYS A 128 4.45 -17.91 4.86
C LYS A 128 4.91 -16.45 4.70
N LEU A 129 5.29 -16.06 3.50
CA LEU A 129 5.72 -14.69 3.19
C LEU A 129 4.55 -13.71 3.24
N THR A 130 3.34 -14.13 2.85
CA THR A 130 2.10 -13.37 3.01
C THR A 130 1.90 -12.92 4.44
N ILE A 131 2.00 -13.85 5.42
CA ILE A 131 1.83 -13.53 6.84
C ILE A 131 2.83 -12.44 7.31
N GLU A 132 4.08 -12.49 6.82
CA GLU A 132 5.10 -11.49 7.19
C GLU A 132 4.74 -10.08 6.68
N VAL A 133 4.16 -9.97 5.49
CA VAL A 133 3.71 -8.69 4.92
C VAL A 133 2.46 -8.19 5.62
N LEU A 134 1.47 -9.06 5.85
CA LEU A 134 0.22 -8.71 6.54
C LEU A 134 0.48 -8.18 7.95
N ARG A 135 1.40 -8.76 8.71
CA ARG A 135 1.80 -8.25 10.04
C ARG A 135 2.33 -6.83 10.00
N VAL A 136 3.09 -6.47 8.96
CA VAL A 136 3.54 -5.08 8.80
C VAL A 136 2.34 -4.16 8.55
N MET A 137 1.39 -4.59 7.74
CA MET A 137 0.19 -3.80 7.45
C MET A 137 -0.74 -3.68 8.67
N GLU A 138 -0.88 -4.73 9.47
CA GLU A 138 -1.59 -4.71 10.76
C GLU A 138 -0.98 -3.66 11.70
N ALA A 139 0.34 -3.68 11.87
CA ALA A 139 1.04 -2.70 12.71
C ALA A 139 0.85 -1.25 12.21
N LEU A 140 0.80 -1.04 10.88
CA LEU A 140 0.50 0.27 10.33
C LEU A 140 -0.93 0.73 10.61
N ALA A 141 -1.91 -0.18 10.58
CA ALA A 141 -3.29 0.11 10.95
C ALA A 141 -3.40 0.47 12.44
N GLU A 142 -2.76 -0.28 13.32
CA GLU A 142 -2.71 -0.02 14.76
C GLU A 142 -2.07 1.35 15.09
N GLU A 143 -1.11 1.80 14.28
CA GLU A 143 -0.53 3.14 14.38
C GLU A 143 -1.44 4.26 13.82
N GLY A 144 -2.60 3.93 13.28
CA GLY A 144 -3.56 4.88 12.72
C GLY A 144 -3.26 5.35 11.30
N MET A 145 -2.50 4.57 10.53
CA MET A 145 -2.25 4.87 9.12
C MET A 145 -3.52 4.69 8.30
N THR A 146 -3.95 5.73 7.58
CA THR A 146 -5.05 5.61 6.62
C THR A 146 -4.61 4.79 5.42
N MET A 147 -5.36 3.72 5.13
CA MET A 147 -5.02 2.78 4.06
C MET A 147 -6.23 2.46 3.20
N VAL A 148 -6.01 2.27 1.91
CA VAL A 148 -6.96 1.65 0.97
C VAL A 148 -6.28 0.43 0.36
N LEU A 149 -6.93 -0.73 0.48
CA LEU A 149 -6.37 -2.02 0.09
C LEU A 149 -7.27 -2.73 -0.91
N VAL A 150 -6.65 -3.34 -1.91
CA VAL A 150 -7.27 -4.39 -2.73
C VAL A 150 -6.63 -5.70 -2.29
N THR A 151 -7.43 -6.63 -1.79
CA THR A 151 -6.93 -7.87 -1.21
C THR A 151 -7.92 -9.02 -1.39
N HIS A 152 -7.40 -10.23 -1.39
CA HIS A 152 -8.13 -11.49 -1.28
C HIS A 152 -8.00 -12.10 0.13
N GLU A 153 -7.25 -11.50 1.03
CA GLU A 153 -7.02 -11.98 2.39
C GLU A 153 -8.20 -11.61 3.29
N MET A 154 -9.28 -12.40 3.28
CA MET A 154 -10.53 -12.06 3.99
C MET A 154 -10.34 -12.03 5.50
N SER A 155 -9.53 -12.91 6.06
CA SER A 155 -9.22 -12.92 7.50
C SER A 155 -8.52 -11.63 7.94
N PHE A 156 -7.57 -11.15 7.13
CA PHE A 156 -6.90 -9.87 7.37
C PHE A 156 -7.88 -8.69 7.24
N ALA A 157 -8.68 -8.64 6.16
CA ALA A 157 -9.66 -7.59 5.95
C ALA A 157 -10.65 -7.50 7.11
N ARG A 158 -11.12 -8.65 7.63
CA ARG A 158 -12.03 -8.71 8.79
C ARG A 158 -11.45 -8.10 10.06
N ASN A 159 -10.13 -8.28 10.27
CA ASN A 159 -9.47 -7.84 11.50
C ASN A 159 -9.02 -6.37 11.46
N VAL A 160 -8.79 -5.81 10.27
CA VAL A 160 -8.09 -4.52 10.12
C VAL A 160 -8.98 -3.43 9.50
N ALA A 161 -9.95 -3.80 8.66
CA ALA A 161 -10.73 -2.82 7.94
C ALA A 161 -11.81 -2.17 8.80
N ASP A 162 -11.96 -0.85 8.70
CA ASP A 162 -13.11 -0.10 9.22
C ASP A 162 -14.29 -0.14 8.23
N LEU A 163 -13.98 -0.23 6.92
CA LEU A 163 -14.95 -0.25 5.84
C LEU A 163 -14.53 -1.26 4.78
N ILE A 164 -15.46 -2.11 4.37
CA ILE A 164 -15.29 -3.08 3.29
C ILE A 164 -16.22 -2.72 2.14
N ILE A 165 -15.68 -2.73 0.93
CA ILE A 165 -16.41 -2.46 -0.31
C ILE A 165 -16.24 -3.66 -1.22
N TYR A 166 -17.31 -4.44 -1.39
CA TYR A 166 -17.36 -5.52 -2.36
C TYR A 166 -17.78 -4.97 -3.73
N MET A 167 -16.91 -5.18 -4.71
CA MET A 167 -17.12 -4.72 -6.09
C MET A 167 -17.37 -5.89 -7.01
N ARG A 168 -18.39 -5.75 -7.88
CA ARG A 168 -18.70 -6.71 -8.92
C ARG A 168 -19.10 -6.00 -10.20
N ASP A 169 -18.63 -6.47 -11.35
CA ASP A 169 -18.92 -5.91 -12.68
C ASP A 169 -18.67 -4.38 -12.75
N GLY A 170 -17.59 -3.91 -12.10
CA GLY A 170 -17.19 -2.50 -12.09
C GLY A 170 -18.06 -1.60 -11.21
N ARG A 171 -18.93 -2.16 -10.37
CA ARG A 171 -19.84 -1.41 -9.47
C ARG A 171 -19.65 -1.81 -8.02
N VAL A 172 -19.93 -0.90 -7.11
CA VAL A 172 -20.10 -1.23 -5.70
C VAL A 172 -21.36 -2.09 -5.58
N HIS A 173 -21.18 -3.33 -5.13
CA HIS A 173 -22.25 -4.30 -4.98
C HIS A 173 -22.76 -4.36 -3.54
N GLU A 174 -21.85 -4.41 -2.59
CA GLU A 174 -22.15 -4.36 -1.15
C GLU A 174 -21.07 -3.56 -0.42
N MET A 175 -21.44 -2.86 0.64
CA MET A 175 -20.53 -2.03 1.44
C MET A 175 -20.97 -2.02 2.89
N GLY A 176 -20.03 -2.16 3.82
CA GLY A 176 -20.31 -2.12 5.26
C GLY A 176 -19.05 -2.26 6.09
N GLY A 177 -19.19 -2.44 7.38
CA GLY A 177 -18.08 -2.77 8.27
C GLY A 177 -17.61 -4.22 8.08
N PRO A 178 -16.61 -4.68 8.87
CA PRO A 178 -16.05 -6.04 8.75
C PRO A 178 -17.09 -7.16 8.88
N GLU A 179 -18.21 -6.89 9.54
CA GLU A 179 -19.32 -7.84 9.74
C GLU A 179 -19.93 -8.35 8.44
N ILE A 180 -19.85 -7.60 7.33
CA ILE A 180 -20.40 -8.06 6.03
C ILE A 180 -19.70 -9.31 5.51
N LEU A 181 -18.44 -9.55 5.91
CA LEU A 181 -17.72 -10.80 5.55
C LEU A 181 -18.23 -12.02 6.30
N SER A 182 -19.00 -11.83 7.38
CA SER A 182 -19.61 -12.92 8.14
C SER A 182 -21.14 -13.02 7.90
N ASN A 183 -21.75 -11.88 7.57
CA ASN A 183 -23.20 -11.72 7.42
C ASN A 183 -23.47 -10.96 6.12
N ALA A 184 -23.07 -11.53 4.98
CA ALA A 184 -23.27 -10.93 3.67
C ALA A 184 -24.79 -10.77 3.39
N SER A 185 -25.18 -9.61 2.90
CA SER A 185 -26.57 -9.35 2.50
C SER A 185 -26.89 -9.89 1.10
N THR A 186 -25.84 -10.07 0.29
CA THR A 186 -25.96 -10.58 -1.08
C THR A 186 -25.41 -12.00 -1.19
N ALA A 187 -26.04 -12.82 -2.03
CA ALA A 187 -25.58 -14.19 -2.29
C ALA A 187 -24.18 -14.20 -2.91
N GLU A 188 -23.87 -13.20 -3.71
CA GLU A 188 -22.60 -13.04 -4.40
C GLU A 188 -21.43 -12.79 -3.45
N LEU A 189 -21.61 -11.96 -2.42
CA LEU A 189 -20.59 -11.77 -1.41
C LEU A 189 -20.44 -13.01 -0.54
N ALA A 190 -21.56 -13.65 -0.15
CA ALA A 190 -21.54 -14.88 0.62
C ALA A 190 -20.78 -16.00 -0.11
N ASP A 191 -21.01 -16.15 -1.40
CA ASP A 191 -20.31 -17.13 -2.27
C ASP A 191 -18.81 -16.77 -2.37
N PHE A 192 -18.47 -15.50 -2.59
CA PHE A 192 -17.09 -15.02 -2.67
C PHE A 192 -16.29 -15.34 -1.40
N VAL A 193 -16.86 -15.07 -0.22
CA VAL A 193 -16.19 -15.31 1.07
C VAL A 193 -16.11 -16.81 1.40
N SER A 194 -17.04 -17.65 0.91
CA SER A 194 -17.04 -19.08 1.20
C SER A 194 -15.95 -19.87 0.46
N HIS A 195 -15.33 -19.28 -0.57
CA HIS A 195 -14.29 -19.91 -1.39
C HIS A 195 -12.86 -19.48 -0.98
N ASP A 196 -12.71 -18.68 0.07
CA ASP A 196 -11.45 -18.21 0.65
C ASP A 196 -11.18 -18.99 1.97
#